data_766ef7253517b581f7ff3a628b28b238
#
_entry.id   766ef7253517b581f7ff3a628b28b238
#
_cell.length_a   1.000
_cell.length_b   1.000
_cell.length_c   1.000
_cell.angle_alpha   90.00
_cell.angle_beta   90.00
_cell.angle_gamma   90.00
#
_symmetry.space_group_name_H-M   'P 1'
#
loop_
_entity.id
_entity.type
_entity.pdbx_description
1 polymer ?
#
loop_
_entity_poly.entity_id
_entity_poly.type
_entity_poly.pdbx_seq_one_letter_code
_entity_poly.pdbx_strand_id
1 'polypeptide(L)'
;MIKKLLLKISREGVGGLMAFISFLTWPRKIKRSPEAQAEINNIAKNMSLYQYFACPFCIKLRRTVHRLNIPVEYRDAQVRGGEHRNTLEAEGGQTKVPCLRIDEGEHTTWLYNSKDIVAYLNERFDPTTQQA
;
A
#
# COMPACT_ATOMS: atom_id res chain seq x y z
N MET A 1 25.40 24.45 -7.71
CA MET A 1 25.60 23.01 -7.97
C MET A 1 25.58 22.15 -6.71
N ILE A 2 26.41 22.49 -5.73
CA ILE A 2 26.52 21.73 -4.48
C ILE A 2 25.22 21.71 -3.68
N LYS A 3 24.47 22.83 -3.65
CA LYS A 3 23.18 22.91 -2.93
C LYS A 3 22.12 21.97 -3.52
N LYS A 4 22.04 21.87 -4.84
CA LYS A 4 21.08 20.97 -5.50
C LYS A 4 21.43 19.49 -5.27
N LEU A 5 22.73 19.18 -5.26
CA LEU A 5 23.23 17.84 -4.98
C LEU A 5 22.95 17.45 -3.51
N LEU A 6 23.21 18.35 -2.58
CA LEU A 6 22.95 18.13 -1.14
C LEU A 6 21.45 17.96 -0.87
N LEU A 7 20.60 18.77 -1.52
CA LEU A 7 19.14 18.64 -1.39
C LEU A 7 18.64 17.30 -1.95
N LYS A 8 19.20 16.86 -3.08
CA LYS A 8 18.86 15.58 -3.67
C LYS A 8 19.27 14.42 -2.76
N ILE A 9 20.49 14.44 -2.28
CA ILE A 9 21.01 13.41 -1.35
C ILE A 9 20.19 13.40 -0.06
N SER A 10 19.88 14.57 0.49
CA SER A 10 19.07 14.69 1.71
C SER A 10 17.68 14.12 1.52
N ARG A 11 17.02 14.44 0.42
CA ARG A 11 15.68 13.95 0.13
C ARG A 11 15.64 12.44 -0.08
N GLU A 12 16.57 11.90 -0.86
CA GLU A 12 16.67 10.47 -1.12
C GLU A 12 17.15 9.72 0.13
N GLY A 13 18.06 10.32 0.91
CA GLY A 13 18.55 9.77 2.15
C GLY A 13 17.48 9.68 3.24
N VAL A 14 16.62 10.70 3.34
CA VAL A 14 15.49 10.69 4.29
C VAL A 14 14.49 9.59 3.94
N GLY A 15 14.13 9.45 2.66
CA GLY A 15 13.24 8.39 2.21
C GLY A 15 13.83 7.01 2.47
N GLY A 16 15.11 6.80 2.17
CA GLY A 16 15.81 5.56 2.44
C GLY A 16 15.92 5.25 3.93
N LEU A 17 16.19 6.27 4.75
CA LEU A 17 16.26 6.13 6.20
C LEU A 17 14.90 5.74 6.79
N MET A 18 13.82 6.38 6.33
CA MET A 18 12.47 6.04 6.76
C MET A 18 12.10 4.61 6.39
N ALA A 19 12.45 4.17 5.19
CA ALA A 19 12.22 2.79 4.75
C ALA A 19 13.01 1.79 5.61
N PHE A 20 14.27 2.12 5.94
CA PHE A 20 15.13 1.29 6.80
C PHE A 20 14.58 1.19 8.22
N ILE A 21 14.22 2.31 8.85
CA ILE A 21 13.62 2.34 10.19
C ILE A 21 12.30 1.56 10.18
N SER A 22 11.48 1.74 9.15
CA SER A 22 10.23 1.01 9.01
C SER A 22 10.46 -0.49 8.92
N PHE A 23 11.51 -0.93 8.21
CA PHE A 23 11.90 -2.33 8.11
C PHE A 23 12.31 -2.90 9.47
N LEU A 24 13.14 -2.16 10.24
CA LEU A 24 13.61 -2.58 11.57
C LEU A 24 12.47 -2.67 12.59
N THR A 25 11.47 -1.80 12.46
CA THR A 25 10.32 -1.75 13.37
C THR A 25 9.07 -2.40 12.79
N TRP A 26 9.26 -3.33 11.86
CA TRP A 26 8.15 -4.00 11.17
C TRP A 26 7.23 -4.71 12.16
N PRO A 27 5.91 -4.49 12.09
CA PRO A 27 4.98 -5.10 13.04
C PRO A 27 4.86 -6.61 12.84
N ARG A 28 4.44 -7.30 13.88
CA ARG A 28 4.16 -8.73 13.80
C ARG A 28 2.87 -8.97 13.04
N LYS A 29 2.84 -10.02 12.22
CA LYS A 29 1.66 -10.42 11.48
C LYS A 29 0.59 -10.99 12.41
N ILE A 30 -0.67 -10.67 12.14
CA ILE A 30 -1.81 -11.31 12.78
C ILE A 30 -1.82 -12.79 12.41
N LYS A 31 -2.07 -13.64 13.38
CA LYS A 31 -2.22 -15.08 13.17
C LYS A 31 -3.70 -15.42 13.04
N ARG A 32 -4.03 -16.16 12.00
CA ARG A 32 -5.38 -16.67 11.75
C ARG A 32 -5.35 -18.18 11.59
N SER A 33 -6.52 -18.83 11.72
CA SER A 33 -6.65 -20.24 11.34
C SER A 33 -6.36 -20.40 9.84
N PRO A 34 -5.92 -21.60 9.38
CA PRO A 34 -5.68 -21.82 7.95
C PRO A 34 -6.91 -21.53 7.08
N GLU A 35 -8.11 -21.85 7.53
CA GLU A 35 -9.34 -21.60 6.80
C GLU A 35 -9.63 -20.10 6.68
N ALA A 36 -9.48 -19.34 7.77
CA ALA A 36 -9.69 -17.90 7.78
C ALA A 36 -8.65 -17.19 6.91
N GLN A 37 -7.39 -17.63 6.95
CA GLN A 37 -6.34 -17.05 6.12
C GLN A 37 -6.56 -17.34 4.64
N ALA A 38 -7.05 -18.52 4.27
CA ALA A 38 -7.38 -18.88 2.90
C ALA A 38 -8.48 -17.98 2.32
N GLU A 39 -9.48 -17.64 3.12
CA GLU A 39 -10.55 -16.72 2.74
C GLU A 39 -9.99 -15.32 2.48
N ILE A 40 -9.13 -14.82 3.38
CA ILE A 40 -8.46 -13.53 3.24
C ILE A 40 -7.58 -13.52 1.97
N ASN A 41 -6.83 -14.57 1.71
CA ASN A 41 -6.00 -14.69 0.50
C ASN A 41 -6.85 -14.62 -0.78
N ASN A 42 -8.03 -15.22 -0.79
CA ASN A 42 -8.95 -15.16 -1.93
C ASN A 42 -9.45 -13.73 -2.17
N ILE A 43 -9.81 -13.02 -1.11
CA ILE A 43 -10.26 -11.62 -1.21
C ILE A 43 -9.13 -10.75 -1.73
N ALA A 44 -7.92 -10.95 -1.22
CA ALA A 44 -6.75 -10.15 -1.59
C ALA A 44 -6.30 -10.32 -3.05
N LYS A 45 -6.64 -11.42 -3.70
CA LYS A 45 -6.36 -11.63 -5.13
C LYS A 45 -7.00 -10.57 -6.02
N ASN A 46 -8.09 -9.97 -5.57
CA ASN A 46 -8.84 -8.94 -6.29
C ASN A 46 -8.40 -7.52 -5.91
N MET A 47 -7.34 -7.39 -5.13
CA MET A 47 -6.84 -6.12 -4.62
C MET A 47 -5.43 -5.84 -5.12
N SER A 48 -5.18 -4.59 -5.48
CA SER A 48 -3.85 -4.14 -5.93
C SER A 48 -3.55 -2.79 -5.28
N LEU A 49 -2.32 -2.63 -4.80
CA LEU A 49 -1.87 -1.39 -4.18
C LEU A 49 -0.86 -0.69 -5.08
N TYR A 50 -1.26 0.44 -5.65
CA TYR A 50 -0.37 1.31 -6.43
C TYR A 50 0.39 2.20 -5.46
N GLN A 51 1.73 2.17 -5.54
CA GLN A 51 2.58 2.82 -4.54
C GLN A 51 3.90 3.31 -5.12
N TYR A 52 4.60 4.14 -4.34
CA TYR A 52 6.02 4.47 -4.52
C TYR A 52 6.80 3.86 -3.36
N PHE A 53 7.98 3.33 -3.62
CA PHE A 53 8.77 2.64 -2.60
C PHE A 53 9.09 3.52 -1.39
N ALA A 54 9.57 4.73 -1.61
CA ALA A 54 10.05 5.61 -0.54
C ALA A 54 9.02 6.65 -0.07
N CYS A 55 7.77 6.58 -0.51
CA CYS A 55 6.72 7.49 -0.08
C CYS A 55 6.32 7.18 1.38
N PRO A 56 6.33 8.17 2.30
CA PRO A 56 6.00 7.94 3.71
C PRO A 56 4.60 7.34 3.91
N PHE A 57 3.62 7.80 3.16
CA PHE A 57 2.25 7.28 3.25
C PHE A 57 2.17 5.84 2.72
N CYS A 58 2.96 5.52 1.70
CA CYS A 58 3.05 4.16 1.17
C CYS A 58 3.74 3.22 2.15
N ILE A 59 4.78 3.68 2.83
CA ILE A 59 5.48 2.91 3.88
C ILE A 59 4.52 2.58 5.01
N LYS A 60 3.77 3.56 5.49
CA LYS A 60 2.76 3.37 6.54
C LYS A 60 1.72 2.33 6.13
N LEU A 61 1.27 2.40 4.89
CA LEU A 61 0.26 1.49 4.37
C LEU A 61 0.81 0.06 4.22
N ARG A 62 2.05 -0.11 3.75
CA ARG A 62 2.71 -1.42 3.70
C ARG A 62 2.82 -2.06 5.08
N ARG A 63 3.09 -1.25 6.12
CA ARG A 63 3.13 -1.74 7.50
C ARG A 63 1.76 -2.27 7.93
N THR A 64 0.69 -1.57 7.61
CA THR A 64 -0.69 -2.01 7.88
C THR A 64 -1.02 -3.31 7.16
N VAL A 65 -0.71 -3.39 5.87
CA VAL A 65 -0.93 -4.60 5.06
C VAL A 65 -0.16 -5.80 5.63
N HIS A 66 1.10 -5.58 6.02
CA HIS A 66 1.92 -6.63 6.62
C HIS A 66 1.34 -7.09 7.97
N ARG A 67 0.97 -6.15 8.84
CA ARG A 67 0.37 -6.45 10.14
C ARG A 67 -0.92 -7.27 10.00
N LEU A 68 -1.75 -6.90 9.07
CA LEU A 68 -3.01 -7.60 8.80
C LEU A 68 -2.83 -8.92 8.07
N ASN A 69 -1.60 -9.22 7.61
CA ASN A 69 -1.24 -10.45 6.91
C ASN A 69 -2.13 -10.67 5.66
N ILE A 70 -2.19 -9.63 4.82
CA ILE A 70 -2.97 -9.62 3.59
C ILE A 70 -2.01 -9.69 2.39
N PRO A 71 -2.07 -10.71 1.52
CA PRO A 71 -1.17 -10.82 0.36
C PRO A 71 -1.66 -9.97 -0.82
N VAL A 72 -1.67 -8.66 -0.64
CA VAL A 72 -2.04 -7.69 -1.69
C VAL A 72 -0.92 -7.57 -2.71
N GLU A 73 -1.26 -7.50 -4.01
CA GLU A 73 -0.30 -7.23 -5.07
C GLU A 73 0.15 -5.77 -5.00
N TYR A 74 1.46 -5.56 -4.92
CA TYR A 74 2.03 -4.21 -4.99
C TYR A 74 2.39 -3.86 -6.42
N ARG A 75 1.95 -2.68 -6.87
CA ARG A 75 2.24 -2.16 -8.22
C ARG A 75 2.99 -0.84 -8.11
N ASP A 76 4.21 -0.80 -8.65
CA ASP A 76 5.02 0.40 -8.63
C ASP A 76 4.52 1.39 -9.69
N ALA A 77 4.02 2.54 -9.23
CA ALA A 77 3.52 3.60 -10.10
C ALA A 77 4.54 4.75 -10.25
N GLN A 78 5.76 4.57 -9.77
CA GLN A 78 6.79 5.62 -9.78
C GLN A 78 7.35 5.89 -11.17
N VAL A 79 7.40 4.87 -12.03
CA VAL A 79 7.99 4.98 -13.37
C VAL A 79 7.03 5.72 -14.30
N ARG A 80 7.46 6.88 -14.79
CA ARG A 80 6.70 7.65 -15.79
C ARG A 80 6.63 6.87 -17.10
N GLY A 81 5.43 6.79 -17.68
CA GLY A 81 5.19 5.98 -18.87
C GLY A 81 5.15 4.48 -18.61
N GLY A 82 5.32 4.04 -17.35
CA GLY A 82 5.19 2.65 -16.96
C GLY A 82 3.74 2.17 -17.00
N GLU A 83 3.56 0.87 -17.16
CA GLU A 83 2.24 0.25 -17.27
C GLU A 83 1.33 0.58 -16.07
N HIS A 84 1.84 0.45 -14.86
CA HIS A 84 1.04 0.66 -13.65
C HIS A 84 0.63 2.12 -13.47
N ARG A 85 1.53 3.06 -13.78
CA ARG A 85 1.19 4.48 -13.72
C ARG A 85 0.15 4.85 -14.77
N ASN A 86 0.29 4.32 -15.98
CA ASN A 86 -0.67 4.53 -17.06
C ASN A 86 -2.04 3.98 -16.73
N THR A 87 -2.10 2.79 -16.13
CA THR A 87 -3.34 2.17 -15.66
C THR A 87 -4.00 3.00 -14.56
N LEU A 88 -3.20 3.47 -13.61
CA LEU A 88 -3.68 4.31 -12.51
C LEU A 88 -4.30 5.61 -13.03
N GLU A 89 -3.66 6.26 -13.99
CA GLU A 89 -4.16 7.49 -14.61
C GLU A 89 -5.40 7.24 -15.48
N ALA A 90 -5.35 6.23 -16.35
CA ALA A 90 -6.41 5.97 -17.32
C ALA A 90 -7.67 5.37 -16.69
N GLU A 91 -7.52 4.42 -15.79
CA GLU A 91 -8.64 3.73 -15.16
C GLU A 91 -9.05 4.32 -13.83
N GLY A 92 -8.09 4.75 -13.03
CA GLY A 92 -8.35 5.38 -11.74
C GLY A 92 -8.67 6.86 -11.81
N GLY A 93 -8.20 7.54 -12.85
CA GLY A 93 -8.44 8.96 -13.09
C GLY A 93 -7.48 9.91 -12.38
N GLN A 94 -6.64 9.42 -11.50
CA GLN A 94 -5.66 10.24 -10.76
C GLN A 94 -4.33 9.49 -10.63
N THR A 95 -3.23 10.23 -10.61
CA THR A 95 -1.88 9.64 -10.42
C THR A 95 -1.40 9.72 -8.98
N LYS A 96 -2.30 9.84 -8.03
CA LYS A 96 -1.96 9.87 -6.60
C LYS A 96 -1.64 8.48 -6.06
N VAL A 97 -0.65 8.39 -5.20
CA VAL A 97 -0.30 7.20 -4.43
C VAL A 97 -0.27 7.55 -2.94
N PRO A 98 -0.54 6.61 -2.06
CA PRO A 98 -1.00 5.24 -2.33
C PRO A 98 -2.42 5.20 -2.90
N CYS A 99 -2.71 4.19 -3.71
CA CYS A 99 -4.04 3.95 -4.23
C CYS A 99 -4.37 2.45 -4.15
N LEU A 100 -5.46 2.12 -3.51
CA LEU A 100 -5.96 0.76 -3.42
C LEU A 100 -7.02 0.54 -4.49
N ARG A 101 -6.77 -0.41 -5.39
CA ARG A 101 -7.72 -0.88 -6.40
C ARG A 101 -8.39 -2.15 -5.89
N ILE A 102 -9.70 -2.16 -5.87
CA ILE A 102 -10.50 -3.31 -5.46
C ILE A 102 -11.40 -3.72 -6.62
N ASP A 103 -11.13 -4.88 -7.20
CA ASP A 103 -11.95 -5.42 -8.30
C ASP A 103 -13.06 -6.28 -7.70
N GLU A 104 -14.30 -5.81 -7.80
CA GLU A 104 -15.49 -6.49 -7.27
C GLU A 104 -16.42 -6.93 -8.42
N GLY A 105 -15.96 -7.86 -9.23
CA GLY A 105 -16.73 -8.34 -10.38
C GLY A 105 -16.89 -7.26 -11.45
N GLU A 106 -18.09 -6.67 -11.56
CA GLU A 106 -18.38 -5.62 -12.54
C GLU A 106 -17.90 -4.24 -12.13
N HIS A 107 -17.60 -4.06 -10.83
CA HIS A 107 -17.17 -2.76 -10.27
C HIS A 107 -15.71 -2.79 -9.87
N THR A 108 -15.02 -1.68 -10.13
CA THR A 108 -13.68 -1.44 -9.61
C THR A 108 -13.72 -0.20 -8.73
N THR A 109 -13.31 -0.36 -7.47
CA THR A 109 -13.23 0.76 -6.51
C THR A 109 -11.78 1.22 -6.40
N TRP A 110 -11.59 2.54 -6.41
CA TRP A 110 -10.28 3.19 -6.30
C TRP A 110 -10.26 4.08 -5.07
N LEU A 111 -9.45 3.72 -4.07
CA LEU A 111 -9.27 4.51 -2.85
C LEU A 111 -7.91 5.20 -2.89
N TYR A 112 -7.91 6.54 -2.85
CA TYR A 112 -6.70 7.36 -3.04
C TYR A 112 -6.11 7.92 -1.76
N ASN A 113 -6.88 8.00 -0.68
CA ASN A 113 -6.40 8.57 0.58
C ASN A 113 -5.87 7.47 1.48
N SER A 114 -4.61 7.60 1.94
CA SER A 114 -4.00 6.59 2.81
C SER A 114 -4.81 6.34 4.08
N LYS A 115 -5.40 7.38 4.65
CA LYS A 115 -6.26 7.27 5.83
C LYS A 115 -7.49 6.41 5.56
N ASP A 116 -8.14 6.63 4.42
CA ASP A 116 -9.32 5.87 4.02
C ASP A 116 -8.97 4.42 3.70
N ILE A 117 -7.82 4.19 3.07
CA ILE A 117 -7.33 2.85 2.76
C ILE A 117 -7.05 2.08 4.07
N VAL A 118 -6.35 2.70 5.01
CA VAL A 118 -6.06 2.08 6.32
C VAL A 118 -7.35 1.75 7.06
N ALA A 119 -8.32 2.67 7.07
CA ALA A 119 -9.62 2.44 7.71
C ALA A 119 -10.36 1.26 7.07
N TYR A 120 -10.38 1.21 5.74
CA TYR A 120 -11.02 0.12 4.99
C TYR A 120 -10.39 -1.24 5.34
N LEU A 121 -9.04 -1.30 5.33
CA LEU A 121 -8.33 -2.54 5.60
C LEU A 121 -8.53 -3.00 7.05
N ASN A 122 -8.48 -2.09 8.01
CA ASN A 122 -8.69 -2.42 9.42
C ASN A 122 -10.12 -2.91 9.66
N GLU A 123 -11.10 -2.24 9.09
CA GLU A 123 -12.51 -2.61 9.25
C GLU A 123 -12.77 -3.99 8.66
N ARG A 124 -12.20 -4.30 7.51
CA ARG A 124 -12.47 -5.54 6.80
C ARG A 124 -11.64 -6.73 7.29
N PHE A 125 -10.38 -6.50 7.68
CA PHE A 125 -9.42 -7.57 7.93
C PHE A 125 -8.90 -7.67 9.36
N ASP A 126 -9.14 -6.68 10.21
CA ASP A 126 -8.68 -6.72 11.60
C ASP A 126 -9.73 -7.42 12.47
N PRO A 127 -9.39 -8.60 13.05
CA PRO A 127 -10.36 -9.34 13.89
C PRO A 127 -10.85 -8.54 15.09
N THR A 128 -10.01 -7.66 15.65
CA THR A 128 -10.39 -6.87 16.83
C THR A 128 -11.44 -5.82 16.48
N THR A 129 -11.42 -5.29 15.26
CA THR A 129 -12.43 -4.34 14.80
C THR A 129 -13.77 -5.02 14.53
N GLN A 130 -13.75 -6.26 14.06
CA GLN A 130 -14.94 -7.03 13.74
C GLN A 130 -15.68 -7.57 14.97
N GLN A 131 -15.00 -7.62 16.12
CA GLN A 131 -15.56 -8.09 17.39
C GLN A 131 -16.21 -6.97 18.21
N ALA A 132 -16.08 -5.74 17.79
CA ALA A 132 -16.61 -4.59 18.51
C ALA A 132 -18.07 -4.29 18.18
#